data_bdf93b42b36b0d59832914bbccf3f29c
#
_entry.id   bdf93b42b36b0d59832914bbccf3f29c
#
_cell.length_a   1.000
_cell.length_b   1.000
_cell.length_c   1.000
_cell.angle_alpha   90.00
_cell.angle_beta   90.00
_cell.angle_gamma   90.00
#
_symmetry.space_group_name_H-M   'P 1'
#
loop_
_entity.id
_entity.type
_entity.pdbx_description
1 polymer ?
#
loop_
_entity_poly.entity_id
_entity_poly.type
_entity_poly.pdbx_seq_one_letter_code
_entity_poly.pdbx_strand_id
1 'polypeptide(L)'
;ILLVEDDPTSLVLVEGLLSNILGHTVFTASNGQQALSLSMEVLPHVVITDWLMPVMSGLELTRSLRATEWGQNLYIIMLTSIEDEEEIITAFDAGVDDYVTKPINIRAFRARLRAAWHYRKLQESWERDREQLKRFAAELAVTNRKLKHYALTDVLTELPNRRAGMESLSEAWSIASRTDQLMAVMLIDIDHFKRINDNYGHAIGDKVLQEVASSIRNIARKGDTFCRMGGEEFLVVCHNGNTDAKSAVLFAERLRQHVKEQKINIDDIQIQTSISIGVALKEAGMKSEDHLVNAADKA
;
A
#
# COMPACT_ATOMS: atom_id res chain seq x y z
N ILE A 1 6.51 16.07 -33.86
CA ILE A 1 5.49 15.50 -34.76
C ILE A 1 6.20 14.55 -35.73
N LEU A 2 5.60 13.40 -36.03
CA LEU A 2 6.00 12.53 -37.14
C LEU A 2 4.97 12.69 -38.26
N LEU A 3 5.42 13.17 -39.41
CA LEU A 3 4.61 13.33 -40.63
C LEU A 3 4.92 12.20 -41.60
N VAL A 4 3.90 11.50 -42.06
CA VAL A 4 4.01 10.36 -42.99
C VAL A 4 3.17 10.63 -44.24
N GLU A 5 3.83 10.78 -45.36
CA GLU A 5 3.21 11.13 -46.63
C GLU A 5 4.10 10.60 -47.78
N ASP A 6 3.56 9.90 -48.72
CA ASP A 6 4.30 9.32 -49.85
C ASP A 6 4.48 10.25 -51.03
N ASP A 7 3.57 11.24 -51.23
CA ASP A 7 3.74 12.27 -52.25
C ASP A 7 4.73 13.35 -51.79
N PRO A 8 5.89 13.51 -52.46
CA PRO A 8 6.90 14.47 -52.07
C PRO A 8 6.42 15.92 -52.05
N THR A 9 5.46 16.27 -52.89
CA THR A 9 4.91 17.63 -52.96
C THR A 9 4.03 17.94 -51.75
N SER A 10 3.15 17.03 -51.40
CA SER A 10 2.31 17.09 -50.19
C SER A 10 3.17 17.09 -48.94
N LEU A 11 4.20 16.23 -48.89
CA LEU A 11 5.13 16.14 -47.74
C LEU A 11 5.78 17.50 -47.47
N VAL A 12 6.41 18.11 -48.46
CA VAL A 12 7.08 19.42 -48.33
C VAL A 12 6.12 20.52 -47.92
N LEU A 13 4.90 20.51 -48.48
CA LEU A 13 3.88 21.51 -48.15
C LEU A 13 3.40 21.40 -46.72
N VAL A 14 3.08 20.18 -46.25
CA VAL A 14 2.59 19.96 -44.91
C VAL A 14 3.72 20.14 -43.88
N GLU A 15 4.94 19.66 -44.15
CA GLU A 15 6.11 19.90 -43.34
C GLU A 15 6.39 21.40 -43.15
N GLY A 16 6.36 22.17 -44.27
CA GLY A 16 6.52 23.63 -44.22
C GLY A 16 5.43 24.33 -43.41
N LEU A 17 4.20 23.86 -43.49
CA LEU A 17 3.11 24.34 -42.63
C LEU A 17 3.35 24.07 -41.16
N LEU A 18 3.76 22.86 -40.81
CA LEU A 18 4.00 22.44 -39.43
C LEU A 18 5.22 23.13 -38.84
N SER A 19 6.33 23.19 -39.57
CA SER A 19 7.60 23.73 -39.09
C SER A 19 7.66 25.27 -39.16
N ASN A 20 7.38 25.87 -40.33
CA ASN A 20 7.60 27.30 -40.51
C ASN A 20 6.44 28.16 -40.01
N ILE A 21 5.18 27.69 -40.10
CA ILE A 21 4.01 28.47 -39.70
C ILE A 21 3.61 28.16 -38.26
N LEU A 22 3.71 26.91 -37.85
CA LEU A 22 3.25 26.45 -36.54
C LEU A 22 4.38 26.19 -35.52
N GLY A 23 5.66 26.22 -35.96
CA GLY A 23 6.84 26.16 -35.11
C GLY A 23 7.09 24.79 -34.44
N HIS A 24 6.65 23.72 -35.08
CA HIS A 24 6.85 22.36 -34.53
C HIS A 24 8.12 21.71 -35.11
N THR A 25 8.80 20.88 -34.28
CA THR A 25 9.82 19.97 -34.79
C THR A 25 9.14 18.80 -35.53
N VAL A 26 9.48 18.61 -36.80
CA VAL A 26 8.86 17.61 -37.65
C VAL A 26 9.91 16.60 -38.10
N PHE A 27 9.58 15.33 -37.98
CA PHE A 27 10.28 14.21 -38.58
C PHE A 27 9.42 13.68 -39.71
N THR A 28 10.00 13.25 -40.80
CA THR A 28 9.25 12.85 -42.01
C THR A 28 9.56 11.40 -42.37
N ALA A 29 8.55 10.71 -42.89
CA ALA A 29 8.67 9.38 -43.48
C ALA A 29 7.82 9.28 -44.74
N SER A 30 8.25 8.49 -45.70
CA SER A 30 7.58 8.34 -46.99
C SER A 30 6.63 7.14 -47.08
N ASN A 31 6.52 6.35 -46.06
CA ASN A 31 5.57 5.22 -45.93
C ASN A 31 5.44 4.77 -44.45
N GLY A 32 4.42 3.96 -44.20
CA GLY A 32 4.15 3.49 -42.83
C GLY A 32 5.24 2.65 -42.22
N GLN A 33 5.95 1.83 -42.99
CA GLN A 33 7.04 1.00 -42.48
C GLN A 33 8.24 1.82 -41.99
N GLN A 34 8.62 2.84 -42.77
CA GLN A 34 9.66 3.79 -42.36
C GLN A 34 9.21 4.59 -41.13
N ALA A 35 7.95 5.03 -41.12
CA ALA A 35 7.36 5.75 -39.99
C ALA A 35 7.38 4.91 -38.69
N LEU A 36 7.03 3.63 -38.76
CA LEU A 36 7.05 2.74 -37.62
C LEU A 36 8.46 2.60 -37.04
N SER A 37 9.47 2.41 -37.91
CA SER A 37 10.87 2.34 -37.46
C SER A 37 11.35 3.64 -36.82
N LEU A 38 11.11 4.77 -37.50
CA LEU A 38 11.48 6.11 -37.03
C LEU A 38 10.77 6.49 -35.73
N SER A 39 9.52 6.06 -35.55
CA SER A 39 8.74 6.36 -34.36
C SER A 39 9.32 5.76 -33.08
N MET A 40 10.02 4.64 -33.18
CA MET A 40 10.75 4.01 -32.04
C MET A 40 11.99 4.81 -31.63
N GLU A 41 12.59 5.51 -32.55
CA GLU A 41 13.79 6.33 -32.30
C GLU A 41 13.45 7.71 -31.76
N VAL A 42 12.44 8.36 -32.36
CA VAL A 42 12.13 9.76 -32.04
C VAL A 42 11.00 9.94 -31.02
N LEU A 43 10.27 8.87 -30.71
CA LEU A 43 9.14 8.84 -29.77
C LEU A 43 8.22 10.06 -29.95
N PRO A 44 7.55 10.20 -31.11
CA PRO A 44 6.77 11.39 -31.42
C PRO A 44 5.56 11.50 -30.49
N HIS A 45 5.07 12.71 -30.26
CA HIS A 45 3.83 12.94 -29.51
C HIS A 45 2.59 12.92 -30.36
N VAL A 46 2.76 13.30 -31.63
CA VAL A 46 1.69 13.37 -32.63
C VAL A 46 2.20 12.70 -33.91
N VAL A 47 1.39 11.84 -34.47
CA VAL A 47 1.60 11.25 -35.80
C VAL A 47 0.55 11.82 -36.73
N ILE A 48 1.00 12.32 -37.87
CA ILE A 48 0.12 12.77 -38.97
C ILE A 48 0.45 11.87 -40.14
N THR A 49 -0.50 11.10 -40.59
CA THR A 49 -0.26 10.11 -41.65
C THR A 49 -1.28 10.22 -42.77
N ASP A 50 -0.83 10.08 -44.00
CA ASP A 50 -1.77 9.84 -45.09
C ASP A 50 -2.44 8.48 -44.94
N TRP A 51 -3.61 8.35 -45.50
CA TRP A 51 -4.40 7.11 -45.50
C TRP A 51 -3.78 6.05 -46.40
N LEU A 52 -3.61 6.40 -47.69
CA LEU A 52 -3.14 5.47 -48.71
C LEU A 52 -1.65 5.75 -49.00
N MET A 53 -0.82 4.82 -48.64
CA MET A 53 0.61 4.86 -48.90
C MET A 53 1.11 3.47 -49.33
N PRO A 54 2.19 3.40 -50.15
CA PRO A 54 2.80 2.14 -50.54
C PRO A 54 3.46 1.45 -49.33
N VAL A 55 3.63 0.13 -49.43
CA VAL A 55 4.29 -0.74 -48.44
C VAL A 55 3.45 -0.95 -47.21
N MET A 56 3.04 0.11 -46.50
CA MET A 56 2.20 0.09 -45.31
C MET A 56 1.32 1.33 -45.33
N SER A 57 0.02 1.16 -45.31
CA SER A 57 -0.98 2.23 -45.24
C SER A 57 -0.99 2.94 -43.91
N GLY A 58 -1.59 4.13 -43.84
CA GLY A 58 -1.78 4.85 -42.57
C GLY A 58 -2.61 4.09 -41.56
N LEU A 59 -3.58 3.30 -42.02
CA LEU A 59 -4.40 2.45 -41.16
C LEU A 59 -3.61 1.29 -40.52
N GLU A 60 -2.78 0.61 -41.32
CA GLU A 60 -1.89 -0.44 -40.83
C GLU A 60 -0.83 0.10 -39.88
N LEU A 61 -0.27 1.28 -40.19
CA LEU A 61 0.65 2.00 -39.29
C LEU A 61 -0.04 2.31 -37.97
N THR A 62 -1.25 2.86 -37.98
CA THR A 62 -2.04 3.17 -36.79
C THR A 62 -2.22 1.95 -35.91
N ARG A 63 -2.67 0.82 -36.47
CA ARG A 63 -2.83 -0.44 -35.73
C ARG A 63 -1.52 -0.93 -35.12
N SER A 64 -0.43 -0.84 -35.89
CA SER A 64 0.91 -1.25 -35.44
C SER A 64 1.41 -0.37 -34.29
N LEU A 65 1.20 0.93 -34.36
CA LEU A 65 1.54 1.87 -33.28
C LEU A 65 0.71 1.59 -32.02
N ARG A 66 -0.61 1.42 -32.15
CA ARG A 66 -1.51 1.13 -31.01
C ARG A 66 -1.22 -0.20 -30.32
N ALA A 67 -0.61 -1.15 -31.01
CA ALA A 67 -0.17 -2.41 -30.42
C ALA A 67 1.04 -2.26 -29.47
N THR A 68 1.74 -1.11 -29.48
CA THR A 68 2.87 -0.84 -28.60
C THR A 68 2.42 -0.10 -27.34
N GLU A 69 3.10 -0.31 -26.22
CA GLU A 69 2.76 0.34 -24.95
C GLU A 69 2.84 1.87 -25.01
N TRP A 70 3.87 2.42 -25.65
CA TRP A 70 4.04 3.86 -25.81
C TRP A 70 3.10 4.45 -26.89
N GLY A 71 2.73 3.66 -27.90
CA GLY A 71 1.85 4.06 -28.98
C GLY A 71 0.40 4.24 -28.55
N GLN A 72 -0.01 3.67 -27.42
CA GLN A 72 -1.36 3.88 -26.85
C GLN A 72 -1.61 5.35 -26.51
N ASN A 73 -0.56 6.09 -26.19
CA ASN A 73 -0.63 7.50 -25.78
C ASN A 73 -0.35 8.50 -26.92
N LEU A 74 -0.10 8.03 -28.14
CA LEU A 74 0.08 8.89 -29.29
C LEU A 74 -1.24 9.56 -29.69
N TYR A 75 -1.16 10.78 -30.18
CA TYR A 75 -2.28 11.40 -30.90
C TYR A 75 -2.07 11.24 -32.41
N ILE A 76 -2.98 10.51 -33.07
CA ILE A 76 -2.84 10.14 -34.47
C ILE A 76 -3.88 10.91 -35.27
N ILE A 77 -3.42 11.73 -36.23
CA ILE A 77 -4.26 12.47 -37.17
C ILE A 77 -4.08 11.85 -38.56
N MET A 78 -5.17 11.46 -39.20
CA MET A 78 -5.16 10.91 -40.56
C MET A 78 -5.47 11.98 -41.56
N LEU A 79 -4.65 12.09 -42.59
CA LEU A 79 -4.93 12.91 -43.77
C LEU A 79 -5.67 12.03 -44.79
N THR A 80 -6.80 12.49 -45.31
CA THR A 80 -7.61 11.70 -46.24
C THR A 80 -8.30 12.55 -47.30
N SER A 81 -8.43 12.01 -48.47
CA SER A 81 -9.34 12.53 -49.54
C SER A 81 -10.69 11.83 -49.55
N ILE A 82 -10.92 10.94 -48.60
CA ILE A 82 -12.10 10.09 -48.50
C ILE A 82 -13.20 10.83 -47.75
N GLU A 83 -14.40 10.84 -48.34
CA GLU A 83 -15.62 11.44 -47.76
C GLU A 83 -16.62 10.36 -47.28
N ASP A 84 -16.28 9.07 -47.44
CA ASP A 84 -17.15 7.95 -47.06
C ASP A 84 -17.17 7.77 -45.55
N GLU A 85 -18.37 7.81 -44.96
CA GLU A 85 -18.56 7.66 -43.50
C GLU A 85 -18.11 6.29 -42.98
N GLU A 86 -18.27 5.19 -43.74
CA GLU A 86 -17.86 3.84 -43.31
C GLU A 86 -16.34 3.72 -43.20
N GLU A 87 -15.59 4.38 -44.10
CA GLU A 87 -14.14 4.39 -44.06
C GLU A 87 -13.63 5.24 -42.89
N ILE A 88 -14.26 6.37 -42.59
CA ILE A 88 -13.95 7.21 -41.43
C ILE A 88 -14.16 6.42 -40.12
N ILE A 89 -15.27 5.69 -40.02
CA ILE A 89 -15.53 4.83 -38.84
C ILE A 89 -14.42 3.77 -38.69
N THR A 90 -14.03 3.15 -39.83
CA THR A 90 -12.93 2.17 -39.84
C THR A 90 -11.59 2.75 -39.32
N ALA A 91 -11.32 4.01 -39.61
CA ALA A 91 -10.13 4.70 -39.10
C ALA A 91 -10.19 4.89 -37.58
N PHE A 92 -11.32 5.33 -37.04
CA PHE A 92 -11.50 5.49 -35.60
C PHE A 92 -11.43 4.15 -34.89
N ASP A 93 -12.02 3.10 -35.44
CA ASP A 93 -11.92 1.72 -34.88
C ASP A 93 -10.48 1.17 -34.89
N ALA A 94 -9.67 1.62 -35.86
CA ALA A 94 -8.25 1.30 -35.90
C ALA A 94 -7.42 2.09 -34.88
N GLY A 95 -8.00 3.12 -34.22
CA GLY A 95 -7.36 3.93 -33.21
C GLY A 95 -6.84 5.27 -33.65
N VAL A 96 -7.32 5.81 -34.76
CA VAL A 96 -7.10 7.22 -35.18
C VAL A 96 -7.87 8.14 -34.24
N ASP A 97 -7.26 9.22 -33.77
CA ASP A 97 -7.90 10.17 -32.86
C ASP A 97 -8.64 11.29 -33.60
N ASP A 98 -8.17 11.63 -34.78
CA ASP A 98 -8.76 12.69 -35.59
C ASP A 98 -8.39 12.56 -37.09
N TYR A 99 -9.11 13.23 -37.95
CA TYR A 99 -8.79 13.26 -39.38
C TYR A 99 -8.89 14.66 -39.97
N VAL A 100 -8.22 14.87 -41.10
CA VAL A 100 -8.23 16.10 -41.89
C VAL A 100 -8.40 15.74 -43.36
N THR A 101 -9.42 16.32 -43.97
CA THR A 101 -9.68 16.12 -45.42
C THR A 101 -8.73 16.94 -46.29
N LYS A 102 -8.26 16.35 -47.40
CA LYS A 102 -7.54 17.02 -48.48
C LYS A 102 -8.55 17.65 -49.46
N PRO A 103 -8.35 18.89 -49.92
CA PRO A 103 -7.23 19.78 -49.65
C PRO A 103 -7.24 20.37 -48.24
N ILE A 104 -6.07 20.45 -47.60
CA ILE A 104 -5.93 20.82 -46.23
C ILE A 104 -6.37 22.27 -45.97
N ASN A 105 -7.43 22.46 -45.20
CA ASN A 105 -7.80 23.76 -44.67
C ASN A 105 -6.92 24.09 -43.45
N ILE A 106 -6.06 25.10 -43.61
CA ILE A 106 -5.09 25.50 -42.59
C ILE A 106 -5.73 25.82 -41.22
N ARG A 107 -6.93 26.46 -41.24
CA ARG A 107 -7.63 26.83 -40.00
C ARG A 107 -8.15 25.59 -39.27
N ALA A 108 -8.74 24.66 -39.99
CA ALA A 108 -9.22 23.38 -39.45
C ALA A 108 -8.05 22.53 -38.93
N PHE A 109 -6.99 22.42 -39.74
CA PHE A 109 -5.79 21.67 -39.35
C PHE A 109 -5.15 22.23 -38.08
N ARG A 110 -5.00 23.55 -37.94
CA ARG A 110 -4.53 24.21 -36.72
C ARG A 110 -5.42 23.88 -35.50
N ALA A 111 -6.73 23.80 -35.68
CA ALA A 111 -7.65 23.46 -34.59
C ALA A 111 -7.44 22.02 -34.12
N ARG A 112 -7.23 21.07 -35.05
CA ARG A 112 -6.92 19.66 -34.72
C ARG A 112 -5.59 19.51 -33.98
N LEU A 113 -4.54 20.20 -34.41
CA LEU A 113 -3.27 20.22 -33.71
C LEU A 113 -3.37 20.83 -32.31
N ARG A 114 -4.22 21.83 -32.08
CA ARG A 114 -4.49 22.35 -30.75
C ARG A 114 -5.15 21.28 -29.85
N ALA A 115 -6.09 20.51 -30.38
CA ALA A 115 -6.72 19.42 -29.65
C ALA A 115 -5.70 18.36 -29.27
N ALA A 116 -4.82 17.95 -30.20
CA ALA A 116 -3.73 17.03 -29.94
C ALA A 116 -2.79 17.54 -28.83
N TRP A 117 -2.44 18.81 -28.84
CA TRP A 117 -1.59 19.43 -27.84
C TRP A 117 -2.26 19.54 -26.46
N HIS A 118 -3.55 19.84 -26.46
CA HIS A 118 -4.34 19.88 -25.23
C HIS A 118 -4.45 18.51 -24.60
N TYR A 119 -4.73 17.49 -25.40
CA TYR A 119 -4.77 16.09 -24.97
C TYR A 119 -3.43 15.67 -24.33
N ARG A 120 -2.31 16.00 -24.98
CA ARG A 120 -0.98 15.73 -24.45
C ARG A 120 -0.72 16.38 -23.08
N LYS A 121 -1.05 17.68 -22.96
CA LYS A 121 -0.92 18.37 -21.67
C LYS A 121 -1.74 17.73 -20.56
N LEU A 122 -2.94 17.29 -20.90
CA LEU A 122 -3.81 16.62 -19.95
C LEU A 122 -3.19 15.29 -19.48
N GLN A 123 -2.69 14.49 -20.41
CA GLN A 123 -1.99 13.24 -20.07
C GLN A 123 -0.78 13.48 -19.15
N GLU A 124 0.08 14.45 -19.47
CA GLU A 124 1.24 14.78 -18.64
C GLU A 124 0.85 15.25 -17.23
N SER A 125 -0.28 15.95 -17.10
CA SER A 125 -0.83 16.33 -15.80
C SER A 125 -1.30 15.09 -15.02
N TRP A 126 -2.05 14.21 -15.67
CA TRP A 126 -2.55 12.97 -15.06
C TRP A 126 -1.42 12.05 -14.58
N GLU A 127 -0.35 11.92 -15.36
CA GLU A 127 0.81 11.11 -14.97
C GLU A 127 1.51 11.70 -13.73
N ARG A 128 1.69 13.02 -13.70
CA ARG A 128 2.26 13.72 -12.54
C ARG A 128 1.39 13.57 -11.29
N ASP A 129 0.09 13.78 -11.42
CA ASP A 129 -0.86 13.67 -10.31
C ASP A 129 -0.93 12.23 -9.79
N ARG A 130 -0.92 11.24 -10.69
CA ARG A 130 -0.88 9.82 -10.33
C ARG A 130 0.38 9.44 -9.56
N GLU A 131 1.54 9.95 -9.98
CA GLU A 131 2.80 9.68 -9.28
C GLU A 131 2.82 10.35 -7.90
N GLN A 132 2.30 11.57 -7.80
CA GLN A 132 2.16 12.28 -6.53
C GLN A 132 1.21 11.56 -5.57
N LEU A 133 0.07 11.07 -6.05
CA LEU A 133 -0.87 10.27 -5.26
C LEU A 133 -0.23 8.99 -4.72
N LYS A 134 0.57 8.29 -5.53
CA LYS A 134 1.31 7.10 -5.07
C LYS A 134 2.26 7.43 -3.92
N ARG A 135 2.99 8.55 -4.01
CA ARG A 135 3.90 9.00 -2.94
C ARG A 135 3.15 9.33 -1.66
N PHE A 136 2.06 10.09 -1.75
CA PHE A 136 1.22 10.41 -0.59
C PHE A 136 0.60 9.15 0.04
N ALA A 137 0.13 8.21 -0.75
CA ALA A 137 -0.41 6.94 -0.24
C ALA A 137 0.65 6.13 0.53
N ALA A 138 1.88 6.07 0.03
CA ALA A 138 2.99 5.40 0.70
C ALA A 138 3.36 6.09 2.02
N GLU A 139 3.47 7.42 2.03
CA GLU A 139 3.77 8.21 3.23
C GLU A 139 2.66 8.07 4.29
N LEU A 140 1.40 8.13 3.86
CA LEU A 140 0.24 7.94 4.73
C LEU A 140 0.23 6.54 5.35
N ALA A 141 0.56 5.50 4.59
CA ALA A 141 0.65 4.13 5.10
C ALA A 141 1.74 3.98 6.18
N VAL A 142 2.92 4.60 5.98
CA VAL A 142 3.99 4.61 6.98
C VAL A 142 3.55 5.36 8.24
N THR A 143 2.96 6.54 8.08
CA THR A 143 2.50 7.36 9.20
C THR A 143 1.40 6.69 9.99
N ASN A 144 0.41 6.08 9.32
CA ASN A 144 -0.64 5.30 9.98
C ASN A 144 -0.08 4.10 10.76
N ARG A 145 0.94 3.42 10.23
CA ARG A 145 1.59 2.30 10.95
C ARG A 145 2.27 2.79 12.21
N LYS A 146 2.98 3.93 12.15
CA LYS A 146 3.60 4.55 13.32
C LYS A 146 2.55 4.98 14.35
N LEU A 147 1.47 5.64 13.92
CA LEU A 147 0.39 6.06 14.80
C LEU A 147 -0.29 4.86 15.49
N LYS A 148 -0.57 3.78 14.75
CA LYS A 148 -1.08 2.54 15.34
C LYS A 148 -0.12 1.95 16.37
N HIS A 149 1.17 1.93 16.05
CA HIS A 149 2.18 1.44 17.00
C HIS A 149 2.17 2.26 18.29
N TYR A 150 2.24 3.59 18.21
CA TYR A 150 2.18 4.46 19.39
C TYR A 150 0.85 4.36 20.16
N ALA A 151 -0.26 4.22 19.46
CA ALA A 151 -1.58 4.13 20.10
C ALA A 151 -1.86 2.78 20.80
N LEU A 152 -1.18 1.71 20.39
CA LEU A 152 -1.46 0.33 20.83
C LEU A 152 -0.28 -0.34 21.55
N THR A 153 0.86 0.33 21.68
CA THR A 153 2.07 -0.23 22.29
C THR A 153 2.45 0.56 23.54
N ASP A 154 2.87 -0.11 24.59
CA ASP A 154 3.47 0.50 25.79
C ASP A 154 4.91 0.91 25.48
N VAL A 155 5.21 2.19 25.71
CA VAL A 155 6.51 2.80 25.32
C VAL A 155 7.68 2.20 26.08
N LEU A 156 7.48 1.72 27.32
CA LEU A 156 8.54 1.18 28.15
C LEU A 156 8.87 -0.27 27.78
N THR A 157 7.85 -1.10 27.66
CA THR A 157 8.01 -2.56 27.53
C THR A 157 7.89 -3.06 26.09
N GLU A 158 7.47 -2.21 25.15
CA GLU A 158 7.15 -2.58 23.76
C GLU A 158 6.09 -3.68 23.62
N LEU A 159 5.42 -4.05 24.69
CA LEU A 159 4.24 -4.90 24.65
C LEU A 159 3.01 -4.10 24.19
N PRO A 160 1.96 -4.74 23.71
CA PRO A 160 0.65 -4.12 23.60
C PRO A 160 0.29 -3.40 24.90
N ASN A 161 -0.23 -2.18 24.79
CA ASN A 161 -0.70 -1.43 25.95
C ASN A 161 -2.08 -1.91 26.42
N ARG A 162 -2.58 -1.35 27.51
CA ARG A 162 -3.90 -1.68 28.07
C ARG A 162 -5.01 -1.64 27.04
N ARG A 163 -5.00 -0.62 26.17
CA ARG A 163 -6.03 -0.47 25.13
C ARG A 163 -6.01 -1.63 24.15
N ALA A 164 -4.84 -1.98 23.64
CA ALA A 164 -4.69 -3.09 22.72
C ALA A 164 -5.03 -4.45 23.36
N GLY A 165 -4.68 -4.62 24.64
CA GLY A 165 -5.03 -5.81 25.42
C GLY A 165 -6.53 -5.98 25.60
N MET A 166 -7.24 -4.90 25.94
CA MET A 166 -8.70 -4.92 26.10
C MET A 166 -9.44 -5.11 24.78
N GLU A 167 -8.96 -4.51 23.68
CA GLU A 167 -9.51 -4.76 22.33
C GLU A 167 -9.37 -6.25 21.96
N SER A 168 -8.19 -6.85 22.19
CA SER A 168 -7.96 -8.28 21.94
C SER A 168 -8.80 -9.19 22.84
N LEU A 169 -8.97 -8.82 24.10
CA LEU A 169 -9.83 -9.54 25.04
C LEU A 169 -11.29 -9.56 24.59
N SER A 170 -11.83 -8.42 24.16
CA SER A 170 -13.19 -8.29 23.69
C SER A 170 -13.43 -9.10 22.40
N GLU A 171 -12.47 -9.09 21.49
CA GLU A 171 -12.51 -9.92 20.28
C GLU A 171 -12.51 -11.42 20.61
N ALA A 172 -11.58 -11.85 21.48
CA ALA A 172 -11.47 -13.23 21.93
C ALA A 172 -12.73 -13.70 22.67
N TRP A 173 -13.30 -12.86 23.54
CA TRP A 173 -14.58 -13.10 24.22
C TRP A 173 -15.74 -13.31 23.23
N SER A 174 -15.83 -12.43 22.23
CA SER A 174 -16.85 -12.52 21.20
C SER A 174 -16.77 -13.83 20.41
N ILE A 175 -15.54 -14.25 20.03
CA ILE A 175 -15.30 -15.51 19.34
C ILE A 175 -15.66 -16.69 20.23
N ALA A 176 -15.14 -16.74 21.46
CA ALA A 176 -15.39 -17.82 22.40
C ALA A 176 -16.89 -17.96 22.79
N SER A 177 -17.63 -16.85 22.78
CA SER A 177 -19.07 -16.87 23.07
C SER A 177 -19.92 -17.41 21.90
N ARG A 178 -19.43 -17.32 20.65
CA ARG A 178 -20.13 -17.85 19.48
C ARG A 178 -19.75 -19.29 19.15
N THR A 179 -18.53 -19.70 19.44
CA THR A 179 -17.96 -20.98 19.01
C THR A 179 -17.84 -22.00 20.16
N ASP A 180 -18.22 -21.60 21.37
CA ASP A 180 -18.06 -22.38 22.61
C ASP A 180 -16.58 -22.82 22.86
N GLN A 181 -15.64 -22.04 22.32
CA GLN A 181 -14.22 -22.29 22.52
C GLN A 181 -13.78 -21.90 23.92
N LEU A 182 -12.82 -22.67 24.45
CA LEU A 182 -12.21 -22.39 25.72
C LEU A 182 -11.33 -21.13 25.62
N MET A 183 -11.42 -20.29 26.65
CA MET A 183 -10.69 -19.04 26.78
C MET A 183 -10.26 -18.86 28.23
N ALA A 184 -9.03 -18.40 28.43
CA ALA A 184 -8.53 -18.04 29.76
C ALA A 184 -7.87 -16.66 29.72
N VAL A 185 -7.87 -16.00 30.86
CA VAL A 185 -7.06 -14.81 31.10
C VAL A 185 -6.16 -15.03 32.32
N MET A 186 -5.03 -14.35 32.30
CA MET A 186 -4.10 -14.32 33.44
C MET A 186 -3.79 -12.87 33.73
N LEU A 187 -3.92 -12.47 35.02
CA LEU A 187 -3.39 -11.21 35.51
C LEU A 187 -2.07 -11.50 36.23
N ILE A 188 -1.07 -10.74 35.88
CA ILE A 188 0.29 -10.90 36.39
C ILE A 188 0.68 -9.61 37.09
N ASP A 189 1.22 -9.72 38.29
CA ASP A 189 1.78 -8.62 39.06
C ASP A 189 3.22 -8.96 39.48
N ILE A 190 4.14 -7.96 39.44
CA ILE A 190 5.53 -8.18 39.89
C ILE A 190 5.61 -8.01 41.40
N ASP A 191 5.94 -9.08 42.08
CA ASP A 191 6.02 -9.10 43.54
C ASP A 191 7.00 -8.06 44.09
N HIS A 192 6.51 -7.26 45.04
CA HIS A 192 7.30 -6.24 45.72
C HIS A 192 7.97 -5.18 44.82
N PHE A 193 7.41 -4.90 43.64
CA PHE A 193 7.98 -3.96 42.67
C PHE A 193 8.25 -2.56 43.26
N LYS A 194 7.38 -2.09 44.16
CA LYS A 194 7.61 -0.83 44.88
C LYS A 194 8.92 -0.87 45.68
N ARG A 195 9.27 -1.98 46.30
CA ARG A 195 10.55 -2.09 47.04
C ARG A 195 11.77 -2.05 46.13
N ILE A 196 11.64 -2.53 44.87
CA ILE A 196 12.70 -2.42 43.89
C ILE A 196 12.91 -0.93 43.56
N ASN A 197 11.81 -0.20 43.29
CA ASN A 197 11.88 1.25 43.02
C ASN A 197 12.44 2.04 44.23
N ASP A 198 12.00 1.72 45.45
CA ASP A 198 12.45 2.41 46.66
C ASP A 198 13.95 2.17 46.96
N ASN A 199 14.48 0.98 46.66
CA ASN A 199 15.86 0.61 46.94
C ASN A 199 16.85 1.01 45.82
N TYR A 200 16.40 0.96 44.53
CA TYR A 200 17.31 1.09 43.37
C TYR A 200 16.94 2.23 42.45
N GLY A 201 15.81 2.92 42.70
CA GLY A 201 15.31 4.01 41.88
C GLY A 201 14.48 3.52 40.68
N HIS A 202 13.64 4.44 40.15
CA HIS A 202 12.72 4.15 39.03
C HIS A 202 13.42 3.68 37.76
N ALA A 203 14.62 4.18 37.46
CA ALA A 203 15.34 3.77 36.24
C ALA A 203 15.70 2.27 36.26
N ILE A 204 15.98 1.73 37.42
CA ILE A 204 16.24 0.28 37.63
C ILE A 204 14.91 -0.50 37.59
N GLY A 205 13.84 0.02 38.19
CA GLY A 205 12.50 -0.53 38.07
C GLY A 205 12.02 -0.63 36.62
N ASP A 206 12.27 0.38 35.84
CA ASP A 206 11.93 0.38 34.39
C ASP A 206 12.67 -0.76 33.65
N LYS A 207 13.95 -0.97 33.92
CA LYS A 207 14.72 -2.09 33.34
C LYS A 207 14.18 -3.47 33.81
N VAL A 208 13.75 -3.58 35.06
CA VAL A 208 13.11 -4.82 35.58
C VAL A 208 11.80 -5.07 34.83
N LEU A 209 10.97 -4.05 34.59
CA LEU A 209 9.75 -4.17 33.80
C LEU A 209 10.03 -4.64 32.38
N GLN A 210 11.05 -4.09 31.72
CA GLN A 210 11.46 -4.49 30.37
C GLN A 210 11.93 -5.95 30.32
N GLU A 211 12.71 -6.40 31.29
CA GLU A 211 13.21 -7.77 31.37
C GLU A 211 12.08 -8.78 31.63
N VAL A 212 11.17 -8.47 32.56
CA VAL A 212 9.98 -9.30 32.80
C VAL A 212 9.08 -9.37 31.57
N ALA A 213 8.83 -8.24 30.93
CA ALA A 213 8.05 -8.19 29.68
C ALA A 213 8.68 -9.02 28.55
N SER A 214 10.01 -8.96 28.40
CA SER A 214 10.77 -9.77 27.45
C SER A 214 10.63 -11.27 27.76
N SER A 215 10.72 -11.63 29.01
CA SER A 215 10.58 -13.02 29.49
C SER A 215 9.17 -13.57 29.22
N ILE A 216 8.15 -12.80 29.51
CA ILE A 216 6.75 -13.14 29.19
C ILE A 216 6.60 -13.37 27.69
N ARG A 217 7.10 -12.43 26.86
CA ARG A 217 7.03 -12.51 25.39
C ARG A 217 7.72 -13.75 24.82
N ASN A 218 8.88 -14.14 25.36
CA ASN A 218 9.66 -15.29 24.87
C ASN A 218 8.99 -16.64 25.17
N ILE A 219 8.17 -16.73 26.21
CA ILE A 219 7.43 -17.94 26.57
C ILE A 219 6.04 -17.99 25.92
N ALA A 220 5.59 -16.86 25.41
CA ALA A 220 4.31 -16.69 24.73
C ALA A 220 4.10 -17.71 23.61
N ARG A 221 2.90 -18.28 23.54
CA ARG A 221 2.49 -19.09 22.40
C ARG A 221 2.08 -18.15 21.24
N LYS A 222 2.32 -18.60 20.03
CA LYS A 222 1.85 -17.87 18.85
C LYS A 222 0.32 -17.83 18.89
N GLY A 223 -0.23 -16.61 19.06
CA GLY A 223 -1.67 -16.36 19.13
C GLY A 223 -2.19 -15.95 20.51
N ASP A 224 -1.42 -16.09 21.61
CA ASP A 224 -1.79 -15.46 22.88
C ASP A 224 -1.45 -13.96 22.82
N THR A 225 -2.29 -13.14 23.43
CA THR A 225 -2.05 -11.69 23.53
C THR A 225 -1.48 -11.37 24.92
N PHE A 226 -0.39 -10.61 24.93
CA PHE A 226 0.24 -10.10 26.15
C PHE A 226 0.16 -8.58 26.12
N CYS A 227 -0.26 -7.97 27.21
CA CYS A 227 -0.26 -6.52 27.30
C CYS A 227 0.14 -6.05 28.69
N ARG A 228 0.66 -4.83 28.76
CA ARG A 228 0.88 -4.15 30.04
C ARG A 228 -0.36 -3.34 30.37
N MET A 229 -0.93 -3.60 31.57
CA MET A 229 -2.15 -2.91 32.04
C MET A 229 -1.82 -1.55 32.66
N GLY A 230 -0.64 -1.40 33.21
CA GLY A 230 -0.10 -0.19 33.86
C GLY A 230 0.71 -0.55 35.11
N GLY A 231 1.59 0.34 35.54
CA GLY A 231 2.48 0.03 36.69
C GLY A 231 3.27 -1.26 36.49
N GLU A 232 3.12 -2.19 37.39
CA GLU A 232 3.73 -3.53 37.40
C GLU A 232 2.80 -4.66 36.90
N GLU A 233 1.61 -4.31 36.36
CA GLU A 233 0.58 -5.28 36.01
C GLU A 233 0.60 -5.64 34.53
N PHE A 234 0.44 -6.93 34.20
CA PHE A 234 0.32 -7.46 32.84
C PHE A 234 -0.91 -8.35 32.71
N LEU A 235 -1.50 -8.38 31.53
CA LEU A 235 -2.61 -9.25 31.16
C LEU A 235 -2.18 -10.18 30.03
N VAL A 236 -2.56 -11.46 30.18
CA VAL A 236 -2.44 -12.48 29.13
C VAL A 236 -3.83 -12.94 28.74
N VAL A 237 -4.12 -12.92 27.43
CA VAL A 237 -5.35 -13.46 26.85
C VAL A 237 -5.01 -14.72 26.06
N CYS A 238 -5.47 -15.88 26.52
CA CYS A 238 -5.27 -17.18 25.89
C CYS A 238 -6.57 -17.63 25.21
N HIS A 239 -6.59 -17.74 23.87
CA HIS A 239 -7.82 -18.01 23.15
C HIS A 239 -7.69 -19.03 21.99
N ASN A 240 -6.59 -19.75 21.89
CA ASN A 240 -6.32 -20.65 20.76
C ASN A 240 -6.84 -22.09 20.94
N GLY A 241 -8.09 -22.28 21.40
CA GLY A 241 -8.80 -23.55 21.34
C GLY A 241 -8.32 -24.71 22.24
N ASN A 242 -7.12 -24.65 22.79
CA ASN A 242 -6.52 -25.67 23.67
C ASN A 242 -6.24 -25.15 25.09
N THR A 243 -7.03 -24.20 25.57
CA THR A 243 -6.80 -23.55 26.86
C THR A 243 -7.75 -24.11 27.92
N ASP A 244 -7.64 -25.40 28.24
CA ASP A 244 -8.30 -25.98 29.39
C ASP A 244 -7.65 -25.49 30.71
N ALA A 245 -8.30 -25.72 31.83
CA ALA A 245 -7.83 -25.28 33.15
C ALA A 245 -6.40 -25.77 33.46
N LYS A 246 -6.12 -27.02 33.12
CA LYS A 246 -4.81 -27.61 33.38
C LYS A 246 -3.71 -26.95 32.54
N SER A 247 -3.98 -26.71 31.27
CA SER A 247 -3.05 -26.07 30.35
C SER A 247 -2.79 -24.61 30.74
N ALA A 248 -3.82 -23.87 31.19
CA ALA A 248 -3.70 -22.49 31.63
C ALA A 248 -2.83 -22.41 32.92
N VAL A 249 -3.09 -23.25 33.92
CA VAL A 249 -2.30 -23.30 35.17
C VAL A 249 -0.86 -23.72 34.89
N LEU A 250 -0.62 -24.72 34.05
CA LEU A 250 0.73 -25.14 33.67
C LEU A 250 1.49 -24.00 32.93
N PHE A 251 0.80 -23.23 32.15
CA PHE A 251 1.39 -22.09 31.45
C PHE A 251 1.74 -20.97 32.42
N ALA A 252 0.84 -20.62 33.33
CA ALA A 252 1.08 -19.65 34.41
C ALA A 252 2.28 -20.05 35.27
N GLU A 253 2.34 -21.32 35.69
CA GLU A 253 3.44 -21.80 36.54
C GLU A 253 4.78 -21.80 35.79
N ARG A 254 4.79 -22.11 34.51
CA ARG A 254 5.99 -22.00 33.67
C ARG A 254 6.48 -20.56 33.57
N LEU A 255 5.57 -19.59 33.40
CA LEU A 255 5.89 -18.15 33.40
C LEU A 255 6.48 -17.74 34.75
N ARG A 256 5.81 -18.08 35.85
CA ARG A 256 6.23 -17.76 37.22
C ARG A 256 7.62 -18.30 37.51
N GLN A 257 7.85 -19.56 37.17
CA GLN A 257 9.14 -20.21 37.40
C GLN A 257 10.27 -19.58 36.59
N HIS A 258 9.99 -19.25 35.32
CA HIS A 258 10.97 -18.61 34.43
C HIS A 258 11.42 -17.24 34.97
N VAL A 259 10.47 -16.40 35.39
CA VAL A 259 10.79 -15.08 35.94
C VAL A 259 11.53 -15.23 37.27
N LYS A 260 11.14 -16.18 38.13
CA LYS A 260 11.79 -16.43 39.40
C LYS A 260 13.25 -16.90 39.25
N GLU A 261 13.55 -17.70 38.23
CA GLU A 261 14.89 -18.23 37.95
C GLU A 261 15.78 -17.23 37.21
N GLN A 262 15.17 -16.23 36.60
CA GLN A 262 15.87 -15.21 35.85
C GLN A 262 16.70 -14.31 36.78
N LYS A 263 17.97 -14.13 36.45
CA LYS A 263 18.85 -13.15 37.09
C LYS A 263 18.92 -11.94 36.20
N ILE A 264 18.29 -10.86 36.61
CA ILE A 264 18.26 -9.58 35.89
C ILE A 264 19.54 -8.82 36.29
N ASN A 265 20.48 -8.75 35.35
CA ASN A 265 21.73 -8.04 35.56
C ASN A 265 21.63 -6.65 34.93
N ILE A 266 21.71 -5.61 35.75
CA ILE A 266 21.63 -4.23 35.37
C ILE A 266 22.87 -3.51 35.87
N ASP A 267 23.80 -3.17 35.00
CA ASP A 267 25.11 -2.65 35.35
C ASP A 267 25.82 -3.61 36.35
N ASP A 268 26.21 -3.16 37.52
CA ASP A 268 26.84 -3.98 38.59
C ASP A 268 25.83 -4.59 39.60
N ILE A 269 24.52 -4.43 39.36
CA ILE A 269 23.44 -4.84 40.23
C ILE A 269 22.79 -6.11 39.68
N GLN A 270 22.70 -7.15 40.49
CA GLN A 270 21.91 -8.35 40.18
C GLN A 270 20.59 -8.29 40.95
N ILE A 271 19.47 -8.29 40.23
CA ILE A 271 18.13 -8.31 40.83
C ILE A 271 17.47 -9.64 40.53
N GLN A 272 16.81 -10.19 41.52
CA GLN A 272 15.93 -11.34 41.38
C GLN A 272 14.56 -10.93 41.87
N THR A 273 13.54 -11.22 41.06
CA THR A 273 12.15 -10.91 41.36
C THR A 273 11.28 -12.14 41.09
N SER A 274 10.04 -12.08 41.53
CA SER A 274 9.01 -13.06 41.20
C SER A 274 7.75 -12.38 40.74
N ILE A 275 6.82 -13.15 40.23
CA ILE A 275 5.51 -12.67 39.79
C ILE A 275 4.41 -13.50 40.45
N SER A 276 3.33 -12.84 40.80
CA SER A 276 2.05 -13.46 41.17
C SER A 276 1.13 -13.51 39.96
N ILE A 277 0.41 -14.61 39.75
CA ILE A 277 -0.44 -14.81 38.59
C ILE A 277 -1.81 -15.33 39.02
N GLY A 278 -2.86 -14.53 38.80
CA GLY A 278 -4.24 -14.96 38.90
C GLY A 278 -4.74 -15.50 37.56
N VAL A 279 -5.37 -16.66 37.55
CA VAL A 279 -5.82 -17.37 36.34
C VAL A 279 -7.33 -17.57 36.39
N ALA A 280 -8.04 -17.16 35.38
CA ALA A 280 -9.47 -17.43 35.24
C ALA A 280 -9.80 -18.00 33.85
N LEU A 281 -10.76 -18.92 33.82
CA LEU A 281 -11.33 -19.44 32.58
C LEU A 281 -12.73 -18.87 32.37
N LYS A 282 -13.10 -18.74 31.07
CA LYS A 282 -14.47 -18.38 30.71
C LYS A 282 -15.42 -19.52 31.09
N GLU A 283 -16.39 -19.19 31.93
CA GLU A 283 -17.43 -20.12 32.39
C GLU A 283 -18.80 -19.74 31.78
N ALA A 284 -19.70 -20.71 31.66
CA ALA A 284 -21.00 -20.56 31.05
C ALA A 284 -21.91 -19.50 31.70
N GLY A 285 -21.64 -19.10 32.96
CA GLY A 285 -22.43 -18.06 33.67
C GLY A 285 -21.88 -16.64 33.57
N MET A 286 -20.71 -16.43 32.98
CA MET A 286 -20.10 -15.10 32.84
C MET A 286 -20.79 -14.28 31.75
N LYS A 287 -21.13 -13.02 32.05
CA LYS A 287 -21.92 -12.14 31.17
C LYS A 287 -21.07 -11.19 30.32
N SER A 288 -19.82 -10.96 30.72
CA SER A 288 -18.90 -10.06 30.02
C SER A 288 -17.45 -10.46 30.30
N GLU A 289 -16.55 -9.96 29.45
CA GLU A 289 -15.10 -10.09 29.63
C GLU A 289 -14.61 -9.49 30.96
N ASP A 290 -15.26 -8.45 31.47
CA ASP A 290 -14.93 -7.86 32.78
C ASP A 290 -15.10 -8.84 33.93
N HIS A 291 -16.12 -9.72 33.87
CA HIS A 291 -16.30 -10.77 34.88
C HIS A 291 -15.12 -11.76 34.89
N LEU A 292 -14.59 -12.04 33.70
CA LEU A 292 -13.45 -12.94 33.54
C LEU A 292 -12.17 -12.31 34.10
N VAL A 293 -11.91 -11.03 33.79
CA VAL A 293 -10.76 -10.28 34.34
C VAL A 293 -10.88 -10.17 35.86
N ASN A 294 -12.05 -9.80 36.39
CA ASN A 294 -12.28 -9.71 37.83
C ASN A 294 -12.13 -11.08 38.56
N ALA A 295 -12.41 -12.18 37.86
CA ALA A 295 -12.18 -13.52 38.44
C ALA A 295 -10.67 -13.84 38.53
N ALA A 296 -9.90 -13.43 37.52
CA ALA A 296 -8.44 -13.58 37.55
C ALA A 296 -7.79 -12.68 38.60
N ASP A 297 -8.32 -11.47 38.84
CA ASP A 297 -7.82 -10.54 39.86
C ASP A 297 -8.01 -11.07 41.32
N LYS A 298 -9.00 -11.93 41.51
CA LYS A 298 -9.30 -12.52 42.83
C LYS A 298 -8.61 -13.86 43.08
N ALA A 299 -8.03 -14.47 42.06
CA ALA A 299 -7.45 -15.78 42.11
C ALA A 299 -5.97 -15.75 42.55
#